data_bafefe0a18ffae958bcf9fae0e94fac9
#
_entry.id   bafefe0a18ffae958bcf9fae0e94fac9
#
_cell.length_a   1.000
_cell.length_b   1.000
_cell.length_c   1.000
_cell.angle_alpha   90.00
_cell.angle_beta   90.00
_cell.angle_gamma   90.00
#
_symmetry.space_group_name_H-M   'P 1'
#
loop_
_entity.id
_entity.type
_entity.pdbx_description
1 polymer ?
#
loop_
_entity_poly.entity_id
_entity_poly.type
_entity_poly.pdbx_seq_one_letter_code
_entity_poly.pdbx_strand_id
1 'polypeptide(L)'
;MKRLTDLYELSCVSAPASVAASTETTSGFVDAKGKSEVAFLVSAASLANGKKLTVAVYAGNDANGTGAKKVAEKVFEASEAMTKVLASVSYKPNAADGRYVGVKFQHDSAAAVICAVMAATADIYHPAVNSWTLEG
;
A
#
# COMPACT_ATOMS: atom_id res chain seq x y z
N MET A 1 15.83 -5.38 -21.43
CA MET A 1 15.23 -5.51 -20.09
C MET A 1 14.64 -4.16 -19.66
N LYS A 2 13.44 -4.16 -19.17
CA LYS A 2 12.82 -2.91 -18.68
C LYS A 2 13.13 -2.70 -17.20
N ARG A 3 13.30 -1.46 -16.82
CA ARG A 3 13.53 -1.08 -15.44
C ARG A 3 12.22 -1.02 -14.66
N LEU A 4 12.29 -1.11 -13.35
CA LEU A 4 11.13 -0.94 -12.48
C LEU A 4 10.38 0.38 -12.79
N THR A 5 11.14 1.46 -12.98
CA THR A 5 10.58 2.78 -13.27
C THR A 5 9.99 2.92 -14.67
N ASP A 6 10.24 1.96 -15.55
CA ASP A 6 9.59 1.89 -16.87
C ASP A 6 8.25 1.13 -16.78
N LEU A 7 8.14 0.22 -15.81
CA LEU A 7 6.98 -0.67 -15.66
C LEU A 7 5.95 -0.10 -14.70
N TYR A 8 6.40 0.60 -13.65
CA TYR A 8 5.53 1.06 -12.58
C TYR A 8 5.70 2.55 -12.31
N GLU A 9 4.59 3.23 -12.16
CA GLU A 9 4.54 4.57 -11.59
C GLU A 9 4.53 4.44 -10.08
N LEU A 10 5.47 5.13 -9.42
CA LEU A 10 5.68 5.01 -7.97
C LEU A 10 5.19 6.27 -7.27
N SER A 11 4.50 6.10 -6.17
CA SER A 11 4.04 7.22 -5.35
C SER A 11 4.06 6.87 -3.86
N CYS A 12 4.23 7.89 -3.03
CA CYS A 12 4.08 7.75 -1.59
C CYS A 12 2.65 8.11 -1.23
N VAL A 13 1.88 7.15 -0.71
CA VAL A 13 0.47 7.36 -0.38
C VAL A 13 0.24 7.52 1.13
N SER A 14 1.24 7.21 1.94
CA SER A 14 1.25 7.51 3.36
C SER A 14 2.69 7.78 3.79
N ALA A 15 3.00 9.02 4.11
CA ALA A 15 4.35 9.41 4.55
C ALA A 15 4.70 8.70 5.85
N PRO A 16 6.00 8.46 6.13
CA PRO A 16 6.41 7.86 7.40
C PRO A 16 5.85 8.63 8.59
N ALA A 17 5.14 7.93 9.44
CA ALA A 17 4.52 8.51 10.62
C ALA A 17 4.40 7.47 11.72
N SER A 18 4.39 7.92 12.98
CA SER A 18 4.18 7.05 14.11
C SER A 18 2.72 6.63 14.18
N VAL A 19 2.48 5.33 14.23
CA VAL A 19 1.14 4.75 14.30
C VAL A 19 0.97 4.02 15.63
N ALA A 20 -0.04 4.42 16.39
CA ALA A 20 -0.35 3.76 17.66
C ALA A 20 -0.87 2.34 17.44
N ALA A 21 -0.66 1.48 18.44
CA ALA A 21 -1.14 0.10 18.40
C ALA A 21 -2.66 0.05 18.20
N SER A 22 -3.09 -0.91 17.39
CA SER A 22 -4.51 -1.19 17.14
C SER A 22 -5.30 0.01 16.60
N THR A 23 -4.60 0.94 15.96
CA THR A 23 -5.20 2.13 15.34
C THR A 23 -5.16 1.97 13.83
N GLU A 24 -6.33 1.90 13.20
CA GLU A 24 -6.42 1.81 11.75
C GLU A 24 -6.02 3.12 11.10
N THR A 25 -5.10 3.05 10.13
CA THR A 25 -4.61 4.19 9.38
C THR A 25 -4.97 4.00 7.91
N THR A 26 -5.49 5.04 7.28
CA THR A 26 -5.89 5.03 5.87
C THR A 26 -4.85 5.76 5.04
N SER A 27 -4.38 5.11 3.96
CA SER A 27 -3.48 5.73 2.99
C SER A 27 -4.23 6.67 2.05
N GLY A 28 -3.49 7.44 1.26
CA GLY A 28 -4.07 8.10 0.08
C GLY A 28 -4.56 7.05 -0.92
N PHE A 29 -5.53 7.45 -1.75
CA PHE A 29 -6.08 6.59 -2.79
C PHE A 29 -5.45 6.93 -4.13
N VAL A 30 -5.23 5.91 -4.95
CA VAL A 30 -4.68 6.07 -6.31
C VAL A 30 -5.77 5.82 -7.33
N ASP A 31 -5.64 6.49 -8.49
CA ASP A 31 -6.55 6.29 -9.61
C ASP A 31 -6.14 5.01 -10.35
N ALA A 32 -7.02 4.01 -10.34
CA ALA A 32 -6.79 2.73 -10.97
C ALA A 32 -7.28 2.66 -12.43
N LYS A 33 -7.84 3.75 -12.94
CA LYS A 33 -8.32 3.77 -14.33
C LYS A 33 -7.17 3.55 -15.31
N GLY A 34 -7.33 2.57 -16.20
CA GLY A 34 -6.30 2.21 -17.17
C GLY A 34 -5.10 1.50 -16.60
N LYS A 35 -5.16 1.02 -15.36
CA LYS A 35 -4.08 0.28 -14.72
C LYS A 35 -4.35 -1.22 -14.76
N SER A 36 -3.30 -1.99 -15.01
CA SER A 36 -3.37 -3.46 -14.98
C SER A 36 -3.11 -4.01 -13.58
N GLU A 37 -2.40 -3.25 -12.75
CA GLU A 37 -2.06 -3.65 -11.38
C GLU A 37 -1.87 -2.42 -10.51
N VAL A 38 -2.32 -2.52 -9.27
CA VAL A 38 -1.98 -1.57 -8.21
C VAL A 38 -1.38 -2.37 -7.06
N ALA A 39 -0.13 -2.10 -6.72
CA ALA A 39 0.55 -2.74 -5.61
C ALA A 39 0.81 -1.71 -4.52
N PHE A 40 0.66 -2.14 -3.27
CA PHE A 40 0.98 -1.32 -2.11
C PHE A 40 2.10 -1.97 -1.32
N LEU A 41 3.09 -1.18 -0.96
CA LEU A 41 4.22 -1.59 -0.14
C LEU A 41 4.07 -0.89 1.22
N VAL A 42 3.74 -1.68 2.24
CA VAL A 42 3.56 -1.17 3.59
C VAL A 42 4.80 -1.50 4.40
N SER A 43 5.50 -0.47 4.86
CA SER A 43 6.68 -0.63 5.68
C SER A 43 6.39 -0.31 7.14
N ALA A 44 7.03 -1.03 8.04
CA ALA A 44 6.99 -0.75 9.47
C ALA A 44 8.41 -0.86 10.03
N ALA A 45 8.74 0.02 10.96
CA ALA A 45 10.09 0.04 11.54
C ALA A 45 10.40 -1.22 12.33
N SER A 46 9.39 -1.82 12.96
CA SER A 46 9.56 -3.06 13.72
C SER A 46 8.23 -3.78 13.91
N LEU A 47 8.31 -5.06 14.22
CA LEU A 47 7.14 -5.86 14.61
C LEU A 47 7.63 -6.94 15.58
N ALA A 48 7.12 -6.92 16.80
CA ALA A 48 7.55 -7.86 17.82
C ALA A 48 7.07 -9.28 17.51
N ASN A 49 7.73 -10.28 18.12
CA ASN A 49 7.33 -11.68 17.97
C ASN A 49 5.86 -11.87 18.33
N GLY A 50 5.13 -12.55 17.46
CA GLY A 50 3.70 -12.85 17.64
C GLY A 50 2.77 -11.68 17.32
N LYS A 51 3.32 -10.53 16.97
CA LYS A 51 2.51 -9.36 16.59
C LYS A 51 2.16 -9.38 15.12
N LYS A 52 1.11 -8.66 14.76
CA LYS A 52 0.50 -8.71 13.43
C LYS A 52 0.43 -7.33 12.80
N LEU A 53 0.61 -7.32 11.49
CA LEU A 53 0.33 -6.17 10.64
C LEU A 53 -0.80 -6.58 9.71
N THR A 54 -1.94 -5.93 9.81
CA THR A 54 -3.11 -6.20 8.97
C THR A 54 -3.19 -5.12 7.91
N VAL A 55 -3.28 -5.53 6.65
CA VAL A 55 -3.41 -4.63 5.51
C VAL A 55 -4.66 -5.01 4.73
N ALA A 56 -5.55 -4.05 4.52
CA ALA A 56 -6.77 -4.25 3.74
C ALA A 56 -6.80 -3.29 2.56
N VAL A 57 -7.18 -3.80 1.39
CA VAL A 57 -7.37 -2.99 0.18
C VAL A 57 -8.82 -2.52 0.15
N TYR A 58 -8.99 -1.22 -0.07
CA TYR A 58 -10.31 -0.58 -0.21
C TYR A 58 -10.42 0.04 -1.59
N ALA A 59 -11.58 -0.08 -2.21
CA ALA A 59 -11.86 0.51 -3.50
C ALA A 59 -13.20 1.23 -3.50
N GLY A 60 -13.31 2.30 -4.26
CA GLY A 60 -14.52 3.10 -4.37
C GLY A 60 -14.43 4.12 -5.50
N ASN A 61 -15.43 4.97 -5.59
CA ASN A 61 -15.55 5.95 -6.68
C ASN A 61 -15.18 7.37 -6.27
N ASP A 62 -14.70 7.56 -5.06
CA ASP A 62 -14.26 8.86 -4.55
C ASP A 62 -12.74 8.89 -4.42
N ALA A 63 -12.11 9.93 -4.98
CA ALA A 63 -10.66 10.09 -4.94
C ALA A 63 -10.10 10.19 -3.50
N ASN A 64 -10.91 10.61 -2.55
CA ASN A 64 -10.53 10.72 -1.14
C ASN A 64 -10.89 9.46 -0.32
N GLY A 65 -11.47 8.45 -0.97
CA GLY A 65 -11.83 7.19 -0.31
C GLY A 65 -13.16 7.19 0.41
N THR A 66 -13.98 8.23 0.29
CA THR A 66 -15.30 8.27 0.90
C THR A 66 -16.17 7.16 0.34
N GLY A 67 -16.75 6.34 1.20
CA GLY A 67 -17.62 5.24 0.79
C GLY A 67 -16.88 4.03 0.22
N ALA A 68 -15.56 4.00 0.27
CA ALA A 68 -14.79 2.86 -0.20
C ALA A 68 -15.10 1.60 0.62
N LYS A 69 -15.07 0.44 -0.06
CA LYS A 69 -15.36 -0.85 0.54
C LYS A 69 -14.14 -1.75 0.50
N LYS A 70 -14.00 -2.59 1.52
CA LYS A 70 -12.92 -3.57 1.58
C LYS A 70 -13.11 -4.61 0.46
N VAL A 71 -12.06 -4.80 -0.34
CA VAL A 71 -12.06 -5.78 -1.43
C VAL A 71 -11.06 -6.91 -1.21
N ALA A 72 -10.09 -6.74 -0.32
CA ALA A 72 -9.12 -7.76 0.05
C ALA A 72 -8.52 -7.42 1.41
N GLU A 73 -8.00 -8.45 2.09
CA GLU A 73 -7.33 -8.26 3.38
C GLU A 73 -6.30 -9.36 3.59
N LYS A 74 -5.17 -9.01 4.17
CA LYS A 74 -4.14 -9.96 4.58
C LYS A 74 -3.60 -9.59 5.96
N VAL A 75 -3.49 -10.60 6.81
CA VAL A 75 -2.83 -10.47 8.12
C VAL A 75 -1.45 -11.08 8.01
N PHE A 76 -0.42 -10.29 8.29
CA PHE A 76 0.97 -10.73 8.34
C PHE A 76 1.37 -10.86 9.80
N GLU A 77 1.85 -12.04 10.19
CA GLU A 77 2.26 -12.30 11.57
C GLU A 77 3.76 -12.52 11.65
N ALA A 78 4.40 -11.85 12.62
CA ALA A 78 5.83 -12.03 12.87
C ALA A 78 6.05 -13.28 13.70
N SER A 79 6.76 -14.28 13.15
CA SER A 79 7.13 -15.50 13.87
C SER A 79 8.32 -15.28 14.80
N GLU A 80 9.01 -14.16 14.66
CA GLU A 80 10.09 -13.70 15.53
C GLU A 80 10.12 -12.17 15.46
N ALA A 81 10.82 -11.53 16.39
CA ALA A 81 10.95 -10.08 16.36
C ALA A 81 11.60 -9.62 15.06
N MET A 82 10.97 -8.68 14.38
CA MET A 82 11.43 -8.15 13.10
C MET A 82 11.75 -6.67 13.21
N THR A 83 12.83 -6.27 12.54
CA THR A 83 13.14 -4.87 12.24
C THR A 83 13.07 -4.70 10.74
N LYS A 84 12.68 -3.52 10.24
CA LYS A 84 12.58 -3.26 8.79
C LYS A 84 11.55 -4.18 8.11
N VAL A 85 10.31 -4.09 8.55
CA VAL A 85 9.22 -4.90 8.01
C VAL A 85 8.74 -4.31 6.69
N LEU A 86 8.52 -5.17 5.70
CA LEU A 86 7.92 -4.76 4.42
C LEU A 86 6.88 -5.80 4.01
N ALA A 87 5.64 -5.35 3.89
CA ALA A 87 4.55 -6.15 3.37
C ALA A 87 4.12 -5.63 2.01
N SER A 88 3.88 -6.51 1.07
CA SER A 88 3.39 -6.13 -0.26
C SER A 88 2.01 -6.73 -0.49
N VAL A 89 1.15 -5.92 -1.10
CA VAL A 89 -0.20 -6.33 -1.47
C VAL A 89 -0.42 -5.93 -2.92
N SER A 90 -0.75 -6.90 -3.77
CA SER A 90 -1.03 -6.65 -5.17
C SER A 90 -2.53 -6.81 -5.41
N TYR A 91 -3.11 -5.85 -6.12
CA TYR A 91 -4.53 -5.83 -6.45
C TYR A 91 -4.70 -5.62 -7.95
N LYS A 92 -5.53 -6.45 -8.58
CA LYS A 92 -5.90 -6.25 -9.98
C LYS A 92 -7.17 -5.40 -10.01
N PRO A 93 -7.12 -4.18 -10.57
CA PRO A 93 -8.28 -3.32 -10.63
C PRO A 93 -9.48 -3.96 -11.30
N ASN A 94 -10.64 -3.76 -10.69
CA ASN A 94 -11.92 -4.23 -11.20
C ASN A 94 -12.88 -3.04 -11.18
N ALA A 95 -13.42 -2.68 -12.33
CA ALA A 95 -14.33 -1.55 -12.47
C ALA A 95 -15.57 -1.66 -11.56
N ALA A 96 -16.00 -2.89 -11.26
CA ALA A 96 -17.13 -3.12 -10.35
C ALA A 96 -16.83 -2.69 -8.91
N ASP A 97 -15.56 -2.69 -8.49
CA ASP A 97 -15.15 -2.28 -7.14
C ASP A 97 -15.01 -0.76 -7.03
N GLY A 98 -14.73 -0.08 -8.13
CA GLY A 98 -14.55 1.36 -8.16
C GLY A 98 -13.22 1.77 -8.79
N ARG A 99 -13.08 3.07 -9.06
CA ARG A 99 -11.95 3.64 -9.77
C ARG A 99 -10.74 3.90 -8.86
N TYR A 100 -10.98 4.24 -7.60
CA TYR A 100 -9.93 4.65 -6.69
C TYR A 100 -9.64 3.57 -5.66
N VAL A 101 -8.36 3.30 -5.41
CA VAL A 101 -7.90 2.18 -4.57
C VAL A 101 -6.91 2.70 -3.54
N GLY A 102 -7.07 2.28 -2.31
CA GLY A 102 -6.16 2.60 -1.22
C GLY A 102 -6.09 1.46 -0.22
N VAL A 103 -5.29 1.64 0.82
CA VAL A 103 -5.19 0.63 1.88
C VAL A 103 -5.51 1.23 3.24
N LYS A 104 -6.03 0.38 4.11
CA LYS A 104 -6.09 0.63 5.55
C LYS A 104 -5.22 -0.41 6.23
N PHE A 105 -4.43 0.02 7.18
CA PHE A 105 -3.51 -0.86 7.86
C PHE A 105 -3.46 -0.57 9.35
N GLN A 106 -3.13 -1.59 10.13
CA GLN A 106 -2.91 -1.46 11.57
C GLN A 106 -1.96 -2.54 12.06
N HIS A 107 -1.24 -2.24 13.14
CA HIS A 107 -0.43 -3.21 13.85
C HIS A 107 -0.94 -3.34 15.29
N ASP A 108 -0.61 -4.46 15.94
CA ASP A 108 -0.99 -4.71 17.32
C ASP A 108 0.21 -4.78 18.28
N SER A 109 1.34 -4.21 17.88
CA SER A 109 2.51 -4.07 18.75
C SER A 109 2.18 -3.21 19.97
N ALA A 110 2.86 -3.46 21.09
CA ALA A 110 2.56 -2.78 22.36
C ALA A 110 2.85 -1.28 22.33
N ALA A 111 3.81 -0.85 21.49
CA ALA A 111 4.20 0.56 21.35
C ALA A 111 3.90 1.06 19.95
N ALA A 112 3.89 2.39 19.78
CA ALA A 112 3.75 3.01 18.47
C ALA A 112 4.93 2.61 17.56
N VAL A 113 4.64 2.44 16.26
CA VAL A 113 5.61 2.02 15.25
C VAL A 113 5.53 2.99 14.08
N ILE A 114 6.69 3.40 13.55
CA ILE A 114 6.73 4.23 12.35
C ILE A 114 6.41 3.35 11.15
N CYS A 115 5.38 3.74 10.41
CA CYS A 115 4.91 3.06 9.21
C CYS A 115 4.84 4.02 8.03
N ALA A 116 4.95 3.48 6.83
CA ALA A 116 4.78 4.23 5.59
C ALA A 116 4.18 3.31 4.52
N VAL A 117 3.51 3.91 3.54
CA VAL A 117 2.94 3.16 2.42
C VAL A 117 3.34 3.80 1.10
N MET A 118 3.85 2.98 0.19
CA MET A 118 4.11 3.36 -1.19
C MET A 118 3.17 2.59 -2.10
N ALA A 119 2.78 3.21 -3.22
CA ALA A 119 1.99 2.56 -4.25
C ALA A 119 2.79 2.45 -5.54
N ALA A 120 2.61 1.35 -6.24
CA ALA A 120 3.17 1.11 -7.57
C ALA A 120 2.02 0.72 -8.49
N THR A 121 1.86 1.45 -9.60
CA THR A 121 0.79 1.18 -10.56
C THR A 121 1.37 0.89 -11.93
N ALA A 122 0.86 -0.13 -12.61
CA ALA A 122 1.24 -0.49 -13.97
C ALA A 122 0.13 -0.06 -14.93
N ASP A 123 0.49 0.74 -15.93
CA ASP A 123 -0.45 1.24 -16.94
C ASP A 123 -0.62 0.20 -18.06
N ILE A 124 -1.86 0.06 -18.57
CA ILE A 124 -2.16 -0.88 -19.66
C ILE A 124 -1.65 -0.33 -21.01
N TYR A 125 -1.70 0.99 -21.20
CA TYR A 125 -1.52 1.61 -22.51
C TYR A 125 -0.25 2.44 -22.65
N HIS A 126 0.32 2.91 -21.56
CA HIS A 126 1.43 3.87 -21.58
C HIS A 126 2.57 3.39 -20.68
N PRO A 127 3.83 3.71 -21.03
CA PRO A 127 4.94 3.48 -20.10
C PRO A 127 4.78 4.34 -18.85
N ALA A 128 5.31 3.87 -17.75
CA ALA A 128 5.28 4.59 -16.49
C ALA A 128 6.10 5.88 -16.58
N VAL A 129 5.61 6.94 -15.94
CA VAL A 129 6.30 8.23 -15.85
C VAL A 129 6.59 8.50 -14.37
N ASN A 130 7.87 8.59 -14.04
CA ASN A 130 8.32 8.89 -12.70
C ASN A 130 9.23 10.12 -12.73
N SER A 131 9.04 11.00 -11.75
CA SER A 131 9.99 12.07 -11.45
C SER A 131 10.93 11.57 -10.34
N TRP A 132 11.97 12.26 -10.03
CA TRP A 132 12.90 11.89 -8.96
C TRP A 132 13.45 10.46 -9.11
N THR A 133 13.94 10.14 -10.32
CA THR A 133 14.56 8.85 -10.60
C THR A 133 16.04 9.04 -10.93
N LEU A 134 16.83 8.04 -10.58
CA LEU A 134 18.20 7.91 -11.01
C LEU A 134 18.32 6.58 -11.74
N GLU A 135 18.74 6.64 -13.01
CA GLU A 135 18.92 5.45 -13.83
C GLU A 135 20.39 5.32 -14.22
N GLY A 136 21.03 4.33 -13.64
CA GLY A 136 22.43 4.03 -13.89
C GLY A 136 22.69 3.00 -14.97
#